data_d90679ea3913ec7df8d461e40d1f237e
#
_entry.id   d90679ea3913ec7df8d461e40d1f237e
#
_cell.length_a   1.000
_cell.length_b   1.000
_cell.length_c   1.000
_cell.angle_alpha   90.00
_cell.angle_beta   90.00
_cell.angle_gamma   90.00
#
_symmetry.space_group_name_H-M   'P 1'
#
loop_
_entity.id
_entity.type
_entity.pdbx_description
1 polymer ?
#
loop_
_entity_poly.entity_id
_entity_poly.type
_entity_poly.pdbx_seq_one_letter_code
_entity_poly.pdbx_strand_id
1 'polypeptide(L)'
;MGSGLQQVKKYGLNGVIVRSLPDNLKQLDEESLGDSYKYVHNMPEHLERLGTHCIRINKEGRVQISASVKYIAKNAVVWENSGNGDEMGFDVAEANPNYKSDENGWLYSKDGKIMYFAYLIGDEFVIPDGVEKVYKDGLYLYEDGLAKGTGTVIVGEDRVKFF
;
A
#
# COMPACT_ATOMS: atom_id res chain seq x y z
N MET A 1 -10.49 31.88 -7.97
CA MET A 1 -10.57 30.49 -7.51
C MET A 1 -9.25 29.84 -7.83
N GLY A 2 -8.47 29.52 -6.81
CA GLY A 2 -7.20 28.85 -7.03
C GLY A 2 -7.44 27.48 -7.65
N SER A 3 -6.77 27.17 -8.76
CA SER A 3 -6.66 25.81 -9.23
C SER A 3 -6.00 25.01 -8.11
N GLY A 4 -6.79 24.19 -7.42
CA GLY A 4 -6.27 23.44 -6.29
C GLY A 4 -5.12 22.52 -6.71
N LEU A 5 -4.28 22.18 -5.78
CA LEU A 5 -3.14 21.27 -5.97
C LEU A 5 -3.65 19.93 -6.52
N GLN A 6 -3.23 19.57 -7.73
CA GLN A 6 -3.62 18.30 -8.38
C GLN A 6 -2.51 17.24 -8.36
N GLN A 7 -1.27 17.66 -8.15
CA GLN A 7 -0.12 16.77 -8.15
C GLN A 7 0.92 17.23 -7.12
N VAL A 8 1.45 16.28 -6.37
CA VAL A 8 2.64 16.48 -5.56
C VAL A 8 3.81 15.79 -6.25
N LYS A 9 4.79 16.59 -6.66
CA LYS A 9 6.01 16.12 -7.31
C LYS A 9 6.94 15.41 -6.32
N LYS A 10 7.94 14.71 -6.84
CA LYS A 10 8.98 14.07 -6.05
C LYS A 10 9.57 15.04 -5.01
N TYR A 11 9.61 14.61 -3.75
CA TYR A 11 10.02 15.41 -2.57
C TYR A 11 9.19 16.67 -2.32
N GLY A 12 8.05 16.85 -2.98
CA GLY A 12 7.30 18.10 -2.94
C GLY A 12 6.81 18.53 -1.56
N LEU A 13 6.56 17.60 -0.66
CA LEU A 13 6.14 17.84 0.72
C LEU A 13 7.14 17.28 1.76
N ASN A 14 8.36 17.01 1.36
CA ASN A 14 9.38 16.50 2.27
C ASN A 14 9.67 17.52 3.39
N GLY A 15 9.63 17.05 4.63
CA GLY A 15 9.85 17.90 5.82
C GLY A 15 8.66 18.80 6.19
N VAL A 16 7.53 18.71 5.47
CA VAL A 16 6.31 19.46 5.77
C VAL A 16 5.35 18.58 6.57
N ILE A 17 4.78 19.11 7.64
CA ILE A 17 3.73 18.44 8.38
C ILE A 17 2.42 18.55 7.59
N VAL A 18 2.00 17.44 6.97
CA VAL A 18 0.74 17.35 6.22
C VAL A 18 -0.32 16.70 7.09
N ARG A 19 -1.37 17.43 7.42
CA ARG A 19 -2.51 16.93 8.20
C ARG A 19 -3.60 16.33 7.32
N SER A 20 -3.78 16.87 6.12
CA SER A 20 -4.70 16.38 5.11
C SER A 20 -4.21 16.74 3.72
N LEU A 21 -4.58 15.95 2.74
CA LEU A 21 -4.35 16.23 1.32
C LEU A 21 -5.60 16.88 0.73
N PRO A 22 -5.45 17.80 -0.26
CA PRO A 22 -6.60 18.43 -0.91
C PRO A 22 -7.47 17.40 -1.67
N ASP A 23 -8.79 17.57 -1.62
CA ASP A 23 -9.74 16.62 -2.23
C ASP A 23 -9.56 16.46 -3.75
N ASN A 24 -9.09 17.51 -4.43
CA ASN A 24 -8.84 17.50 -5.87
C ASN A 24 -7.46 16.99 -6.28
N LEU A 25 -6.67 16.48 -5.33
CA LEU A 25 -5.37 15.89 -5.62
C LEU A 25 -5.55 14.59 -6.40
N LYS A 26 -4.87 14.49 -7.55
CA LYS A 26 -4.94 13.34 -8.45
C LYS A 26 -3.71 12.46 -8.41
N GLN A 27 -2.57 13.01 -8.07
CA GLN A 27 -1.31 12.28 -8.20
C GLN A 27 -0.31 12.60 -7.09
N LEU A 28 0.23 11.55 -6.53
CA LEU A 28 1.41 11.55 -5.67
C LEU A 28 2.55 10.91 -6.44
N ASP A 29 3.60 11.67 -6.73
CA ASP A 29 4.80 11.16 -7.38
C ASP A 29 5.69 10.38 -6.40
N GLU A 30 6.78 9.83 -6.90
CA GLU A 30 7.79 9.13 -6.11
C GLU A 30 8.26 9.99 -4.93
N GLU A 31 8.29 9.41 -3.74
CA GLU A 31 8.73 10.07 -2.49
C GLU A 31 8.10 11.44 -2.21
N SER A 32 6.91 11.70 -2.74
CA SER A 32 6.32 13.03 -2.75
C SER A 32 5.94 13.57 -1.38
N LEU A 33 5.52 12.71 -0.45
CA LEU A 33 5.16 13.11 0.91
C LEU A 33 6.36 13.08 1.87
N GLY A 34 7.41 12.32 1.55
CA GLY A 34 8.56 12.14 2.45
C GLY A 34 8.12 11.69 3.85
N ASP A 35 8.63 12.33 4.90
CA ASP A 35 8.28 12.03 6.28
C ASP A 35 7.01 12.73 6.78
N SER A 36 6.31 13.46 5.90
CA SER A 36 5.09 14.21 6.25
C SER A 36 3.83 13.35 6.36
N TYR A 37 3.88 12.15 5.84
CA TYR A 37 2.77 11.20 5.66
C TYR A 37 2.09 10.74 6.95
N LYS A 38 2.79 10.74 8.08
CA LYS A 38 2.28 10.23 9.38
C LYS A 38 0.95 10.84 9.85
N TYR A 39 0.52 11.90 9.20
CA TYR A 39 -0.74 12.56 9.49
C TYR A 39 -1.79 12.37 8.38
N VAL A 40 -1.46 11.64 7.34
CA VAL A 40 -2.36 11.38 6.22
C VAL A 40 -2.96 9.99 6.39
N HIS A 41 -4.16 9.93 6.97
CA HIS A 41 -4.88 8.67 7.17
C HIS A 41 -5.92 8.39 6.09
N ASN A 42 -6.37 9.44 5.38
CA ASN A 42 -7.38 9.34 4.34
C ASN A 42 -6.82 9.85 3.02
N MET A 43 -6.90 9.04 1.98
CA MET A 43 -6.55 9.45 0.62
C MET A 43 -7.69 10.26 0.01
N PRO A 44 -7.37 11.31 -0.78
CA PRO A 44 -8.37 12.10 -1.46
C PRO A 44 -9.24 11.27 -2.39
N GLU A 45 -10.54 11.58 -2.46
CA GLU A 45 -11.50 10.82 -3.29
C GLU A 45 -11.16 10.82 -4.78
N HIS A 46 -10.46 11.85 -5.26
CA HIS A 46 -10.09 11.99 -6.67
C HIS A 46 -8.66 11.54 -6.98
N LEU A 47 -7.98 10.92 -6.02
CA LEU A 47 -6.63 10.43 -6.25
C LEU A 47 -6.64 9.28 -7.25
N GLU A 48 -5.85 9.41 -8.32
CA GLU A 48 -5.78 8.43 -9.40
C GLU A 48 -4.48 7.63 -9.39
N ARG A 49 -3.41 8.21 -8.83
CA ARG A 49 -2.07 7.60 -8.90
C ARG A 49 -1.26 7.76 -7.62
N LEU A 50 -0.69 6.64 -7.18
CA LEU A 50 0.29 6.54 -6.11
C LEU A 50 1.65 6.13 -6.69
N GLY A 51 2.64 7.00 -6.60
CA GLY A 51 4.02 6.73 -7.01
C GLY A 51 4.79 5.88 -6.02
N THR A 52 6.01 5.48 -6.38
CA THR A 52 6.89 4.66 -5.54
C THR A 52 7.27 5.42 -4.27
N HIS A 53 7.19 4.76 -3.12
CA HIS A 53 7.54 5.31 -1.81
C HIS A 53 6.85 6.66 -1.51
N CYS A 54 5.69 6.92 -2.12
CA CYS A 54 5.02 8.20 -1.97
C CYS A 54 4.38 8.40 -0.60
N ILE A 55 4.15 7.32 0.14
CA ILE A 55 3.60 7.32 1.50
C ILE A 55 4.54 6.53 2.41
N ARG A 56 4.84 7.07 3.59
CA ARG A 56 5.51 6.34 4.66
C ARG A 56 4.61 6.26 5.87
N ILE A 57 4.49 5.12 6.48
CA ILE A 57 3.69 4.88 7.68
C ILE A 57 4.60 4.36 8.78
N ASN A 58 4.67 5.09 9.89
CA ASN A 58 5.48 4.72 11.04
C ASN A 58 4.65 4.32 12.26
N LYS A 59 3.36 4.08 12.05
CA LYS A 59 2.41 3.59 13.04
C LYS A 59 1.47 2.60 12.39
N GLU A 60 0.74 1.89 13.21
CA GLU A 60 -0.37 1.06 12.80
C GLU A 60 -1.39 1.89 12.01
N GLY A 61 -1.99 1.29 11.01
CA GLY A 61 -3.06 1.91 10.23
C GLY A 61 -3.11 1.40 8.81
N ARG A 62 -4.31 1.44 8.23
CA ARG A 62 -4.57 1.05 6.85
C ARG A 62 -4.68 2.24 5.94
N VAL A 63 -4.14 2.11 4.74
CA VAL A 63 -4.24 3.13 3.69
C VAL A 63 -5.56 2.97 2.97
N GLN A 64 -6.38 4.01 3.01
CA GLN A 64 -7.65 4.04 2.29
C GLN A 64 -7.43 4.27 0.81
N ILE A 65 -7.93 3.37 -0.03
CA ILE A 65 -7.84 3.45 -1.49
C ILE A 65 -9.23 3.71 -2.06
N SER A 66 -9.44 4.92 -2.58
CA SER A 66 -10.71 5.32 -3.17
C SER A 66 -11.00 4.62 -4.50
N ALA A 67 -12.26 4.72 -4.95
CA ALA A 67 -12.69 4.16 -6.24
C ALA A 67 -11.96 4.77 -7.45
N SER A 68 -11.42 5.98 -7.32
CA SER A 68 -10.72 6.69 -8.41
C SER A 68 -9.30 6.22 -8.66
N VAL A 69 -8.68 5.48 -7.73
CA VAL A 69 -7.28 5.03 -7.86
C VAL A 69 -7.17 4.02 -9.00
N LYS A 70 -6.36 4.38 -10.00
CA LYS A 70 -6.11 3.58 -11.20
C LYS A 70 -4.76 2.88 -11.18
N TYR A 71 -3.82 3.43 -10.42
CA TYR A 71 -2.45 2.93 -10.37
C TYR A 71 -1.82 3.09 -8.99
N ILE A 72 -1.29 2.01 -8.48
CA ILE A 72 -0.48 1.93 -7.27
C ILE A 72 0.89 1.37 -7.68
N ALA A 73 1.92 2.18 -7.53
CA ALA A 73 3.28 1.73 -7.83
C ALA A 73 3.72 0.63 -6.86
N LYS A 74 4.64 -0.20 -7.32
CA LYS A 74 5.36 -1.12 -6.46
C LYS A 74 6.01 -0.34 -5.32
N ASN A 75 5.87 -0.84 -4.08
CA ASN A 75 6.35 -0.16 -2.89
C ASN A 75 5.85 1.31 -2.75
N ALA A 76 4.62 1.60 -3.18
CA ALA A 76 4.03 2.93 -3.02
C ALA A 76 3.99 3.36 -1.55
N VAL A 77 3.75 2.42 -0.64
CA VAL A 77 3.74 2.63 0.80
C VAL A 77 4.96 1.96 1.43
N VAL A 78 5.68 2.70 2.25
CA VAL A 78 6.78 2.21 3.09
C VAL A 78 6.28 2.13 4.52
N TRP A 79 6.34 0.97 5.10
CA TRP A 79 5.95 0.71 6.48
C TRP A 79 7.19 0.74 7.37
N GLU A 80 7.30 1.74 8.25
CA GLU A 80 8.44 1.91 9.15
C GLU A 80 8.01 1.64 10.60
N ASN A 81 8.72 0.73 11.29
CA ASN A 81 8.55 0.48 12.73
C ASN A 81 7.09 0.36 13.18
N SER A 82 6.25 -0.17 12.32
CA SER A 82 4.89 -0.49 12.69
C SER A 82 4.95 -1.61 13.73
N GLY A 83 4.45 -1.35 14.92
CA GLY A 83 4.41 -2.29 16.04
C GLY A 83 3.84 -3.66 15.68
N ASN A 84 3.08 -4.31 16.49
CA ASN A 84 2.61 -5.70 16.33
C ASN A 84 1.77 -6.03 15.07
N GLY A 85 1.79 -5.18 14.04
CA GLY A 85 1.36 -5.50 12.69
C GLY A 85 -0.13 -5.69 12.42
N ASP A 86 -0.96 -5.76 13.42
CA ASP A 86 -2.37 -6.13 13.26
C ASP A 86 -3.21 -5.14 12.44
N GLU A 87 -2.66 -3.97 12.12
CA GLU A 87 -3.39 -2.92 11.41
C GLU A 87 -2.70 -2.40 10.13
N MET A 88 -1.65 -3.07 9.67
CA MET A 88 -1.01 -2.69 8.40
C MET A 88 -1.84 -3.15 7.22
N GLY A 89 -1.81 -2.39 6.13
CA GLY A 89 -2.44 -2.82 4.88
C GLY A 89 -3.27 -1.75 4.20
N PHE A 90 -4.19 -2.21 3.40
CA PHE A 90 -5.04 -1.37 2.56
C PHE A 90 -6.52 -1.66 2.82
N ASP A 91 -7.32 -0.61 2.81
CA ASP A 91 -8.77 -0.69 2.70
C ASP A 91 -9.18 -0.12 1.35
N VAL A 92 -9.50 -0.99 0.42
CA VAL A 92 -9.88 -0.60 -0.94
C VAL A 92 -11.38 -0.48 -1.03
N ALA A 93 -11.86 0.68 -1.53
CA ALA A 93 -13.27 0.89 -1.80
C ALA A 93 -13.81 -0.21 -2.73
N GLU A 94 -14.95 -0.80 -2.39
CA GLU A 94 -15.59 -1.88 -3.15
C GLU A 94 -15.82 -1.49 -4.62
N ALA A 95 -16.14 -0.22 -4.89
CA ALA A 95 -16.34 0.33 -6.22
C ALA A 95 -15.04 0.55 -7.02
N ASN A 96 -13.84 0.31 -6.44
CA ASN A 96 -12.61 0.44 -7.22
C ASN A 96 -12.57 -0.63 -8.32
N PRO A 97 -12.36 -0.24 -9.61
CA PRO A 97 -12.40 -1.21 -10.71
C PRO A 97 -11.10 -2.00 -10.88
N ASN A 98 -10.00 -1.58 -10.27
CA ASN A 98 -8.65 -2.11 -10.52
C ASN A 98 -8.12 -2.97 -9.37
N TYR A 99 -8.51 -2.64 -8.13
CA TYR A 99 -7.97 -3.23 -6.93
C TYR A 99 -9.07 -3.72 -5.99
N LYS A 100 -8.69 -4.61 -5.09
CA LYS A 100 -9.46 -5.01 -3.92
C LYS A 100 -8.51 -5.31 -2.75
N SER A 101 -9.02 -5.26 -1.54
CA SER A 101 -8.37 -5.80 -0.35
C SER A 101 -9.25 -6.83 0.33
N ASP A 102 -8.64 -7.66 1.16
CA ASP A 102 -9.35 -8.60 2.03
C ASP A 102 -9.44 -8.08 3.47
N GLU A 103 -9.97 -8.90 4.35
CA GLU A 103 -10.11 -8.58 5.79
C GLU A 103 -8.76 -8.36 6.49
N ASN A 104 -7.68 -8.94 5.98
CA ASN A 104 -6.33 -8.76 6.48
C ASN A 104 -5.69 -7.45 5.96
N GLY A 105 -6.33 -6.74 5.04
CA GLY A 105 -5.78 -5.55 4.40
C GLY A 105 -4.76 -5.87 3.30
N TRP A 106 -4.72 -7.10 2.81
CA TRP A 106 -3.84 -7.47 1.71
C TRP A 106 -4.37 -6.92 0.39
N LEU A 107 -3.47 -6.44 -0.46
CA LEU A 107 -3.83 -5.75 -1.70
C LEU A 107 -3.70 -6.69 -2.90
N TYR A 108 -4.78 -6.76 -3.68
CA TYR A 108 -4.87 -7.56 -4.89
C TYR A 108 -5.33 -6.76 -6.10
N SER A 109 -5.10 -7.31 -7.30
CA SER A 109 -5.86 -6.93 -8.47
C SER A 109 -7.36 -7.22 -8.26
N LYS A 110 -8.23 -6.52 -8.97
CA LYS A 110 -9.69 -6.69 -8.81
C LYS A 110 -10.17 -8.12 -9.03
N ASP A 111 -9.57 -8.83 -9.97
CA ASP A 111 -9.85 -10.24 -10.25
C ASP A 111 -9.24 -11.22 -9.22
N GLY A 112 -8.39 -10.73 -8.33
CA GLY A 112 -7.73 -11.53 -7.29
C GLY A 112 -6.53 -12.35 -7.76
N LYS A 113 -6.12 -12.21 -9.01
CA LYS A 113 -5.03 -13.02 -9.58
C LYS A 113 -3.64 -12.53 -9.24
N ILE A 114 -3.50 -11.25 -8.89
CA ILE A 114 -2.23 -10.63 -8.55
C ILE A 114 -2.30 -10.14 -7.11
N MET A 115 -1.35 -10.56 -6.29
CA MET A 115 -1.15 -10.05 -4.95
C MET A 115 -0.03 -9.01 -4.98
N TYR A 116 -0.36 -7.78 -4.63
CA TYR A 116 0.58 -6.65 -4.61
C TYR A 116 1.20 -6.41 -3.24
N PHE A 117 0.45 -6.74 -2.18
CA PHE A 117 0.88 -6.55 -0.81
C PHE A 117 0.24 -7.57 0.10
N ALA A 118 1.03 -8.15 0.98
CA ALA A 118 0.59 -8.92 2.12
C ALA A 118 1.53 -8.70 3.30
N TYR A 119 0.95 -8.65 4.48
CA TYR A 119 1.64 -8.54 5.73
C TYR A 119 1.42 -9.79 6.57
N LEU A 120 2.48 -10.32 7.16
CA LEU A 120 2.47 -11.62 7.79
C LEU A 120 3.05 -11.60 9.19
N ILE A 121 2.34 -12.22 10.09
CA ILE A 121 2.81 -12.52 11.44
C ILE A 121 3.09 -14.03 11.49
N GLY A 122 4.33 -14.42 11.77
CA GLY A 122 4.73 -15.81 11.92
C GLY A 122 5.65 -16.32 10.81
N ASP A 123 5.98 -17.62 10.89
CA ASP A 123 7.00 -18.25 10.05
C ASP A 123 6.46 -18.76 8.70
N GLU A 124 5.16 -18.91 8.57
CA GLU A 124 4.52 -19.49 7.40
C GLU A 124 3.46 -18.60 6.79
N PHE A 125 3.52 -18.45 5.47
CA PHE A 125 2.53 -17.76 4.69
C PHE A 125 1.96 -18.65 3.59
N VAL A 126 0.65 -18.78 3.60
CA VAL A 126 -0.07 -19.52 2.55
C VAL A 126 -0.63 -18.51 1.55
N ILE A 127 -0.17 -18.58 0.31
CA ILE A 127 -0.73 -17.78 -0.78
C ILE A 127 -2.17 -18.25 -1.03
N PRO A 128 -3.16 -17.34 -1.03
CA PRO A 128 -4.55 -17.72 -1.24
C PRO A 128 -4.79 -18.39 -2.61
N ASP A 129 -5.75 -19.32 -2.64
CA ASP A 129 -6.18 -19.97 -3.87
C ASP A 129 -6.62 -18.95 -4.93
N GLY A 130 -6.22 -19.19 -6.18
CA GLY A 130 -6.54 -18.32 -7.31
C GLY A 130 -5.54 -17.19 -7.56
N VAL A 131 -4.61 -16.94 -6.66
CA VAL A 131 -3.50 -16.00 -6.89
C VAL A 131 -2.50 -16.64 -7.86
N GLU A 132 -2.27 -15.98 -8.98
CA GLU A 132 -1.35 -16.45 -10.03
C GLU A 132 0.03 -15.75 -9.94
N LYS A 133 0.07 -14.57 -9.33
CA LYS A 133 1.28 -13.74 -9.25
C LYS A 133 1.37 -13.03 -7.90
N VAL A 134 2.57 -12.94 -7.37
CA VAL A 134 2.85 -12.21 -6.12
C VAL A 134 4.00 -11.25 -6.34
N TYR A 135 3.84 -10.01 -5.94
CA TYR A 135 4.96 -9.06 -5.89
C TYR A 135 5.84 -9.37 -4.67
N LYS A 136 7.03 -9.90 -4.95
CA LYS A 136 7.98 -10.29 -3.90
C LYS A 136 8.28 -9.15 -2.92
N ASP A 137 8.45 -7.95 -3.41
CA ASP A 137 8.76 -6.78 -2.58
C ASP A 137 7.53 -6.23 -1.83
N GLY A 138 6.34 -6.77 -2.10
CA GLY A 138 5.11 -6.49 -1.37
C GLY A 138 4.83 -7.46 -0.23
N LEU A 139 5.66 -8.49 -0.05
CA LEU A 139 5.53 -9.44 1.05
C LEU A 139 6.36 -8.97 2.25
N TYR A 140 5.69 -8.60 3.32
CA TYR A 140 6.32 -8.21 4.58
C TYR A 140 6.14 -9.33 5.60
N LEU A 141 7.24 -9.97 5.98
CA LEU A 141 7.28 -11.01 7.01
C LEU A 141 7.74 -10.38 8.32
N TYR A 142 6.97 -10.57 9.36
CA TYR A 142 7.22 -9.92 10.63
C TYR A 142 7.56 -10.93 11.73
N GLU A 143 8.67 -10.70 12.44
CA GLU A 143 9.02 -11.41 13.65
C GLU A 143 9.60 -10.40 14.64
N ASP A 144 9.11 -10.36 15.87
CA ASP A 144 9.55 -9.47 16.95
C ASP A 144 9.52 -7.96 16.57
N GLY A 145 8.51 -7.54 15.81
CA GLY A 145 8.34 -6.14 15.42
C GLY A 145 9.27 -5.65 14.30
N LEU A 146 10.02 -6.54 13.65
CA LEU A 146 10.89 -6.22 12.53
C LEU A 146 10.53 -7.05 11.31
N ALA A 147 10.39 -6.41 10.15
CA ALA A 147 10.22 -7.12 8.90
C ALA A 147 11.49 -7.92 8.59
N LYS A 148 11.38 -9.24 8.56
CA LYS A 148 12.47 -10.15 8.18
C LYS A 148 12.11 -10.88 6.91
N GLY A 149 13.01 -10.94 5.96
CA GLY A 149 12.83 -11.63 4.69
C GLY A 149 13.07 -13.14 4.75
N THR A 150 12.83 -13.80 5.90
CA THR A 150 13.22 -15.20 6.14
C THR A 150 12.05 -16.15 6.36
N GLY A 151 10.81 -15.70 6.31
CA GLY A 151 9.65 -16.59 6.45
C GLY A 151 9.52 -17.58 5.29
N THR A 152 8.91 -18.73 5.53
CA THR A 152 8.64 -19.71 4.50
C THR A 152 7.39 -19.29 3.74
N VAL A 153 7.52 -19.07 2.45
CA VAL A 153 6.38 -18.84 1.56
C VAL A 153 5.93 -20.18 1.02
N ILE A 154 4.74 -20.63 1.43
CA ILE A 154 4.13 -21.83 0.91
C ILE A 154 3.35 -21.48 -0.35
N VAL A 155 3.92 -21.83 -1.48
CA VAL A 155 3.27 -21.69 -2.78
C VAL A 155 2.51 -22.99 -3.07
N GLY A 156 1.20 -22.92 -3.15
CA GLY A 156 0.42 -24.05 -3.64
C GLY A 156 0.78 -24.35 -5.11
N GLU A 157 1.20 -25.57 -5.36
CA GLU A 157 1.48 -26.17 -6.68
C GLU A 157 1.71 -25.22 -7.87
N ASP A 158 2.96 -24.97 -8.23
CA ASP A 158 3.46 -24.39 -9.51
C ASP A 158 2.74 -23.16 -10.11
N ARG A 159 1.85 -22.49 -9.37
CA ARG A 159 0.96 -21.46 -9.92
C ARG A 159 1.39 -20.01 -9.67
N VAL A 160 2.34 -19.78 -8.79
CA VAL A 160 2.72 -18.43 -8.39
C VAL A 160 4.07 -18.05 -8.95
N LYS A 161 4.10 -16.92 -9.64
CA LYS A 161 5.34 -16.31 -10.14
C LYS A 161 5.75 -15.16 -9.25
N PHE A 162 6.96 -15.20 -8.74
CA PHE A 162 7.55 -14.06 -8.03
C PHE A 162 8.15 -13.07 -9.03
N PHE A 163 7.98 -11.79 -8.78
CA PHE A 163 8.55 -10.71 -9.59
C PHE A 163 9.71 -10.04 -8.86
#